data_b740359c79bbd86d45a8afe05f46a2d6
#
_entry.id   b740359c79bbd86d45a8afe05f46a2d6
#
_cell.length_a   1.000
_cell.length_b   1.000
_cell.length_c   1.000
_cell.angle_alpha   90.00
_cell.angle_beta   90.00
_cell.angle_gamma   90.00
#
_symmetry.space_group_name_H-M   'P 1'
#
loop_
_entity.id
_entity.type
_entity.pdbx_description
1 polymer ?
#
loop_
_entity_poly.entity_id
_entity_poly.type
_entity_poly.pdbx_seq_one_letter_code
_entity_poly.pdbx_strand_id
1 'polypeptide(L)'
;MLQCNCSILGDPETRDAMVVDPGDEVERILEILREHRLNVRAIVSTHTHIDHVGGLALLHAATKAPVLIHEADLELYRHLDMQAQFLGMRTPESMRIEDFVKEGDSVRWGGYAARVIHTPGHTPGSISLLVEKGQSSSKQGYLDRARPEPAKASAEAHLQAHLRGDAGDAVPGSVRGAATGPGRLVAGDTLFQGSIGRTDLWGGSMKDILNSIREKLLALPDETLVVPGHGENTTIGEERAENPYLR
;
A
#
# COMPACT_ATOMS: atom_id res chain seq x y z
N MET A 1 -14.21 10.19 14.09
CA MET A 1 -14.61 11.31 13.24
C MET A 1 -14.25 11.09 11.79
N LEU A 2 -13.00 10.79 11.49
CA LEU A 2 -12.57 10.35 10.17
C LEU A 2 -12.52 8.83 10.27
N GLN A 3 -13.45 8.11 9.63
CA GLN A 3 -13.57 6.65 9.73
C GLN A 3 -12.60 6.01 8.73
N CYS A 4 -11.32 5.92 9.11
CA CYS A 4 -10.33 5.20 8.32
C CYS A 4 -10.50 3.68 8.49
N ASN A 5 -10.36 2.94 7.40
CA ASN A 5 -10.33 1.48 7.40
C ASN A 5 -8.95 0.96 7.80
N CYS A 6 -8.73 0.67 9.08
CA CYS A 6 -7.55 -0.08 9.50
C CYS A 6 -7.67 -1.54 9.05
N SER A 7 -6.69 -2.04 8.30
CA SER A 7 -6.66 -3.43 7.83
C SER A 7 -5.71 -4.29 8.63
N ILE A 8 -6.19 -5.44 9.14
CA ILE A 8 -5.36 -6.46 9.79
C ILE A 8 -5.30 -7.69 8.87
N LEU A 9 -4.14 -7.93 8.28
CA LEU A 9 -3.90 -9.01 7.33
C LEU A 9 -3.13 -10.13 8.00
N GLY A 10 -3.85 -11.17 8.45
CA GLY A 10 -3.29 -12.31 9.18
C GLY A 10 -3.08 -13.54 8.32
N ASP A 11 -2.01 -14.27 8.59
CA ASP A 11 -1.78 -15.61 8.05
C ASP A 11 -2.40 -16.65 8.99
N PRO A 12 -3.38 -17.45 8.52
CA PRO A 12 -4.06 -18.44 9.36
C PRO A 12 -3.15 -19.60 9.80
N GLU A 13 -2.05 -19.87 9.07
CA GLU A 13 -1.13 -20.97 9.35
C GLU A 13 -0.06 -20.55 10.36
N THR A 14 0.62 -19.42 10.12
CA THR A 14 1.74 -18.97 10.96
C THR A 14 1.32 -18.05 12.09
N ARG A 15 0.11 -17.45 11.99
CA ARG A 15 -0.39 -16.38 12.87
C ARG A 15 0.43 -15.08 12.79
N ASP A 16 1.30 -14.94 11.81
CA ASP A 16 1.93 -13.67 11.52
C ASP A 16 0.92 -12.72 10.85
N ALA A 17 1.06 -11.43 11.10
CA ALA A 17 0.16 -10.41 10.58
C ALA A 17 0.90 -9.15 10.17
N MET A 18 0.29 -8.41 9.24
CA MET A 18 0.60 -7.02 8.93
C MET A 18 -0.60 -6.15 9.28
N VAL A 19 -0.38 -5.00 9.91
CA VAL A 19 -1.41 -4.00 10.19
C VAL A 19 -1.18 -2.82 9.26
N VAL A 20 -2.25 -2.36 8.59
CA VAL A 20 -2.19 -1.21 7.67
C VAL A 20 -3.10 -0.12 8.19
N ASP A 21 -2.59 1.12 8.21
CA ASP A 21 -3.29 2.34 8.60
C ASP A 21 -3.95 2.28 10.00
N PRO A 22 -3.18 2.11 11.08
CA PRO A 22 -3.70 2.13 12.44
C PRO A 22 -4.00 3.57 12.88
N GLY A 23 -5.09 4.15 12.37
CA GLY A 23 -5.41 5.56 12.57
C GLY A 23 -5.87 5.89 13.98
N ASP A 24 -6.68 5.02 14.60
CA ASP A 24 -7.24 5.22 15.95
C ASP A 24 -7.60 3.86 16.57
N GLU A 25 -8.28 3.86 17.71
CA GLU A 25 -8.82 2.68 18.41
C GLU A 25 -7.80 1.54 18.60
N VAL A 26 -6.56 1.88 18.99
CA VAL A 26 -5.44 0.92 19.16
C VAL A 26 -5.81 -0.22 20.09
N GLU A 27 -6.58 0.03 21.16
CA GLU A 27 -7.07 -0.99 22.08
C GLU A 27 -7.90 -2.04 21.33
N ARG A 28 -8.76 -1.61 20.40
CA ARG A 28 -9.58 -2.51 19.59
C ARG A 28 -8.73 -3.33 18.63
N ILE A 29 -7.71 -2.72 18.03
CA ILE A 29 -6.72 -3.44 17.19
C ILE A 29 -6.03 -4.51 18.04
N LEU A 30 -5.56 -4.17 19.23
CA LEU A 30 -4.87 -5.11 20.15
C LEU A 30 -5.81 -6.23 20.65
N GLU A 31 -7.11 -5.97 20.83
CA GLU A 31 -8.09 -7.00 21.15
C GLU A 31 -8.23 -8.02 20.01
N ILE A 32 -8.39 -7.56 18.77
CA ILE A 32 -8.47 -8.41 17.58
C ILE A 32 -7.20 -9.25 17.43
N LEU A 33 -6.02 -8.64 17.59
CA LEU A 33 -4.75 -9.34 17.51
C LEU A 33 -4.65 -10.46 18.56
N ARG A 34 -5.10 -10.20 19.79
CA ARG A 34 -5.12 -11.19 20.89
C ARG A 34 -6.15 -12.31 20.64
N GLU A 35 -7.36 -11.95 20.23
CA GLU A 35 -8.46 -12.90 19.93
C GLU A 35 -8.02 -13.92 18.87
N HIS A 36 -7.40 -13.43 17.80
CA HIS A 36 -6.92 -14.26 16.69
C HIS A 36 -5.50 -14.79 16.88
N ARG A 37 -4.85 -14.49 18.02
CA ARG A 37 -3.47 -14.88 18.36
C ARG A 37 -2.48 -14.47 17.27
N LEU A 38 -2.61 -13.26 16.74
CA LEU A 38 -1.78 -12.74 15.67
C LEU A 38 -0.51 -12.08 16.23
N ASN A 39 0.61 -12.32 15.56
CA ASN A 39 1.91 -11.73 15.82
C ASN A 39 2.22 -10.70 14.73
N VAL A 40 2.27 -9.42 15.08
CA VAL A 40 2.49 -8.35 14.11
C VAL A 40 3.94 -8.34 13.65
N ARG A 41 4.16 -8.52 12.34
CA ARG A 41 5.48 -8.54 11.69
C ARG A 41 5.86 -7.19 11.11
N ALA A 42 4.87 -6.39 10.72
CA ALA A 42 5.05 -5.03 10.22
C ALA A 42 3.78 -4.20 10.43
N ILE A 43 3.95 -2.90 10.60
CA ILE A 43 2.91 -1.88 10.56
C ILE A 43 3.23 -0.99 9.35
N VAL A 44 2.28 -0.84 8.43
CA VAL A 44 2.49 -0.06 7.20
C VAL A 44 1.46 1.05 7.16
N SER A 45 1.87 2.27 6.83
CA SER A 45 0.89 3.31 6.50
C SER A 45 0.90 3.60 5.02
N THR A 46 -0.28 3.61 4.41
CA THR A 46 -0.46 3.91 2.99
C THR A 46 -0.09 5.34 2.67
N HIS A 47 -0.33 6.25 3.61
CA HIS A 47 0.09 7.66 3.59
C HIS A 47 0.04 8.20 5.02
N THR A 48 0.44 9.46 5.24
CA THR A 48 0.61 9.96 6.61
C THR A 48 -0.35 11.08 7.00
N HIS A 49 -1.61 11.02 6.54
CA HIS A 49 -2.65 11.82 7.17
C HIS A 49 -2.98 11.29 8.56
N ILE A 50 -3.37 12.19 9.44
CA ILE A 50 -3.51 11.95 10.89
C ILE A 50 -4.46 10.79 11.21
N ASP A 51 -5.50 10.59 10.42
CA ASP A 51 -6.50 9.53 10.58
C ASP A 51 -6.02 8.15 10.12
N HIS A 52 -4.88 8.07 9.44
CA HIS A 52 -4.20 6.82 9.06
C HIS A 52 -3.04 6.47 9.99
N VAL A 53 -2.47 7.46 10.68
CA VAL A 53 -1.25 7.26 11.49
C VAL A 53 -1.42 7.60 12.97
N GLY A 54 -2.59 8.06 13.40
CA GLY A 54 -2.81 8.55 14.77
C GLY A 54 -2.55 7.52 15.87
N GLY A 55 -2.80 6.23 15.61
CA GLY A 55 -2.53 5.11 16.52
C GLY A 55 -1.17 4.45 16.34
N LEU A 56 -0.36 4.89 15.37
CA LEU A 56 0.85 4.20 14.93
C LEU A 56 1.90 4.06 16.04
N ALA A 57 2.19 5.15 16.78
CA ALA A 57 3.17 5.12 17.86
C ALA A 57 2.76 4.19 19.01
N LEU A 58 1.47 4.20 19.39
CA LEU A 58 0.92 3.35 20.43
C LEU A 58 0.95 1.88 20.02
N LEU A 59 0.56 1.56 18.79
CA LEU A 59 0.60 0.19 18.28
C LEU A 59 2.03 -0.34 18.18
N HIS A 60 2.97 0.48 17.71
CA HIS A 60 4.40 0.14 17.73
C HIS A 60 4.89 -0.12 19.14
N ALA A 61 4.56 0.75 20.10
CA ALA A 61 4.97 0.57 21.49
C ALA A 61 4.47 -0.75 22.10
N ALA A 62 3.25 -1.17 21.75
CA ALA A 62 2.63 -2.40 22.23
C ALA A 62 3.18 -3.67 21.53
N THR A 63 3.42 -3.63 20.22
CA THR A 63 3.78 -4.82 19.43
C THR A 63 5.27 -4.96 19.16
N LYS A 64 6.02 -3.86 19.24
CA LYS A 64 7.43 -3.73 18.81
C LYS A 64 7.65 -4.03 17.33
N ALA A 65 6.60 -4.12 16.55
CA ALA A 65 6.69 -4.34 15.11
C ALA A 65 7.27 -3.11 14.40
N PRO A 66 8.13 -3.26 13.39
CA PRO A 66 8.66 -2.15 12.61
C PRO A 66 7.54 -1.39 11.90
N VAL A 67 7.75 -0.08 11.77
CA VAL A 67 6.82 0.85 11.11
C VAL A 67 7.41 1.28 9.78
N LEU A 68 6.60 1.18 8.74
CA LEU A 68 6.96 1.45 7.36
C LEU A 68 6.05 2.52 6.75
N ILE A 69 6.66 3.56 6.22
CA ILE A 69 5.97 4.58 5.39
C ILE A 69 6.78 4.82 4.11
N HIS A 70 6.22 5.52 3.15
CA HIS A 70 7.00 6.03 2.02
C HIS A 70 7.77 7.29 2.43
N GLU A 71 9.05 7.40 2.03
CA GLU A 71 9.92 8.50 2.47
C GLU A 71 9.38 9.89 2.11
N ALA A 72 8.70 10.01 0.97
CA ALA A 72 8.12 11.29 0.52
C ALA A 72 7.04 11.85 1.46
N ASP A 73 6.47 11.03 2.35
CA ASP A 73 5.48 11.45 3.34
C ASP A 73 6.09 11.72 4.74
N LEU A 74 7.40 11.55 4.90
CA LEU A 74 8.05 11.77 6.20
C LEU A 74 7.85 13.20 6.70
N GLU A 75 7.88 14.19 5.81
CA GLU A 75 7.68 15.58 6.18
C GLU A 75 6.23 15.84 6.61
N LEU A 76 5.26 15.27 5.92
CA LEU A 76 3.85 15.32 6.30
C LEU A 76 3.62 14.67 7.68
N TYR A 77 4.25 13.54 7.96
CA TYR A 77 4.21 12.87 9.26
C TYR A 77 4.81 13.72 10.39
N ARG A 78 5.87 14.47 10.13
CA ARG A 78 6.49 15.38 11.12
C ARG A 78 5.59 16.53 11.53
N HIS A 79 4.59 16.85 10.72
CA HIS A 79 3.65 17.95 10.94
C HIS A 79 2.25 17.48 11.36
N LEU A 80 2.16 16.37 12.12
CA LEU A 80 0.89 15.88 12.68
C LEU A 80 0.22 16.89 13.61
N ASP A 81 0.99 17.74 14.27
CA ASP A 81 0.47 18.84 15.08
C ASP A 81 -0.29 19.88 14.26
N MET A 82 0.22 20.23 13.07
CA MET A 82 -0.45 21.14 12.16
C MET A 82 -1.73 20.51 11.57
N GLN A 83 -1.68 19.21 11.23
CA GLN A 83 -2.86 18.48 10.78
C GLN A 83 -3.94 18.44 11.87
N ALA A 84 -3.55 18.12 13.11
CA ALA A 84 -4.44 18.10 14.26
C ALA A 84 -5.08 19.47 14.50
N GLN A 85 -4.30 20.54 14.46
CA GLN A 85 -4.79 21.90 14.61
C GLN A 85 -5.80 22.28 13.51
N PHE A 86 -5.50 21.95 12.26
CA PHE A 86 -6.39 22.21 11.11
C PHE A 86 -7.73 21.49 11.25
N LEU A 87 -7.74 20.28 11.77
CA LEU A 87 -8.93 19.44 11.95
C LEU A 87 -9.62 19.66 13.31
N GLY A 88 -9.06 20.48 14.19
CA GLY A 88 -9.59 20.68 15.55
C GLY A 88 -9.49 19.41 16.41
N MET A 89 -8.50 18.57 16.16
CA MET A 89 -8.24 17.30 16.85
C MET A 89 -7.09 17.44 17.85
N ARG A 90 -6.99 16.47 18.75
CA ARG A 90 -5.80 16.32 19.60
C ARG A 90 -4.65 15.78 18.80
N THR A 91 -3.46 16.37 18.94
CA THR A 91 -2.23 15.83 18.34
C THR A 91 -1.94 14.43 18.88
N PRO A 92 -1.83 13.41 18.02
CA PRO A 92 -1.48 12.06 18.44
C PRO A 92 -0.02 11.98 18.87
N GLU A 93 0.32 10.90 19.60
CA GLU A 93 1.71 10.58 19.86
C GLU A 93 2.44 10.26 18.54
N SER A 94 3.65 10.77 18.41
CA SER A 94 4.50 10.50 17.26
C SER A 94 5.76 9.73 17.68
N MET A 95 6.38 9.05 16.73
CA MET A 95 7.62 8.31 16.92
C MET A 95 8.60 8.63 15.81
N ARG A 96 9.87 8.29 16.00
CA ARG A 96 10.83 8.35 14.91
C ARG A 96 10.59 7.20 13.93
N ILE A 97 10.41 7.53 12.65
CA ILE A 97 10.35 6.55 11.57
C ILE A 97 11.75 6.28 11.07
N GLU A 98 12.14 5.02 11.00
CA GLU A 98 13.48 4.59 10.59
C GLU A 98 13.46 3.73 9.31
N ASP A 99 12.33 3.09 9.02
CA ASP A 99 12.17 2.21 7.87
C ASP A 99 11.20 2.80 6.83
N PHE A 100 11.64 2.78 5.59
CA PHE A 100 10.87 3.30 4.46
C PHE A 100 10.63 2.21 3.43
N VAL A 101 9.52 2.31 2.71
CA VAL A 101 9.20 1.50 1.53
C VAL A 101 9.17 2.37 0.28
N LYS A 102 9.36 1.75 -0.86
CA LYS A 102 9.30 2.38 -2.18
C LYS A 102 8.65 1.45 -3.20
N GLU A 103 8.42 1.97 -4.40
CA GLU A 103 7.91 1.20 -5.54
C GLU A 103 8.60 -0.16 -5.69
N GLY A 104 7.81 -1.22 -5.76
CA GLY A 104 8.27 -2.59 -6.01
C GLY A 104 8.83 -3.33 -4.79
N ASP A 105 9.04 -2.68 -3.65
CA ASP A 105 9.36 -3.38 -2.40
C ASP A 105 8.21 -4.33 -2.01
N SER A 106 8.52 -5.36 -1.22
CA SER A 106 7.51 -6.30 -0.71
C SER A 106 7.61 -6.44 0.79
N VAL A 107 6.51 -6.19 1.49
CA VAL A 107 6.38 -6.43 2.94
C VAL A 107 5.82 -7.83 3.16
N ARG A 108 6.46 -8.63 4.02
CA ARG A 108 6.15 -10.05 4.23
C ARG A 108 5.63 -10.35 5.63
N TRP A 109 4.67 -11.27 5.70
CA TRP A 109 4.20 -11.88 6.95
C TRP A 109 3.75 -13.32 6.68
N GLY A 110 4.35 -14.28 7.37
CA GLY A 110 4.06 -15.69 7.13
C GLY A 110 4.23 -16.10 5.67
N GLY A 111 3.21 -16.72 5.11
CA GLY A 111 3.14 -17.14 3.70
C GLY A 111 2.61 -16.08 2.75
N TYR A 112 2.51 -14.82 3.15
CA TYR A 112 1.97 -13.72 2.36
C TYR A 112 3.00 -12.61 2.15
N ALA A 113 2.78 -11.83 1.11
CA ALA A 113 3.52 -10.61 0.83
C ALA A 113 2.59 -9.53 0.28
N ALA A 114 2.88 -8.27 0.57
CA ALA A 114 2.26 -7.12 -0.07
C ALA A 114 3.31 -6.39 -0.90
N ARG A 115 3.11 -6.33 -2.20
CA ARG A 115 3.94 -5.54 -3.10
C ARG A 115 3.52 -4.07 -3.03
N VAL A 116 4.49 -3.21 -2.81
CA VAL A 116 4.29 -1.76 -2.73
C VAL A 116 4.15 -1.19 -4.15
N ILE A 117 3.08 -0.47 -4.38
CA ILE A 117 2.83 0.33 -5.58
C ILE A 117 2.79 1.79 -5.13
N HIS A 118 3.76 2.59 -5.52
CA HIS A 118 3.76 4.02 -5.22
C HIS A 118 2.69 4.72 -6.05
N THR A 119 1.70 5.30 -5.40
CA THR A 119 0.52 5.93 -6.00
C THR A 119 0.38 7.40 -5.57
N PRO A 120 1.36 8.26 -5.91
CA PRO A 120 1.32 9.67 -5.51
C PRO A 120 0.11 10.39 -6.07
N GLY A 121 -0.34 11.42 -5.34
CA GLY A 121 -1.38 12.32 -5.79
C GLY A 121 -2.37 12.72 -4.70
N HIS A 122 -2.77 11.82 -3.79
CA HIS A 122 -3.45 12.20 -2.55
C HIS A 122 -2.44 12.83 -1.58
N THR A 123 -1.32 12.14 -1.35
CA THR A 123 -0.08 12.71 -0.81
C THR A 123 1.10 12.37 -1.73
N PRO A 124 2.27 13.01 -1.58
CA PRO A 124 3.47 12.67 -2.35
C PRO A 124 3.95 11.24 -2.11
N GLY A 125 3.76 10.72 -0.89
CA GLY A 125 4.19 9.38 -0.48
C GLY A 125 3.08 8.33 -0.44
N SER A 126 1.90 8.61 -1.00
CA SER A 126 0.81 7.62 -1.06
C SER A 126 1.26 6.33 -1.73
N ILE A 127 0.95 5.20 -1.11
CA ILE A 127 1.18 3.86 -1.64
C ILE A 127 -0.09 3.03 -1.61
N SER A 128 -0.17 2.09 -2.52
CA SER A 128 -1.14 1.00 -2.48
C SER A 128 -0.40 -0.33 -2.30
N LEU A 129 -1.02 -1.30 -1.66
CA LEU A 129 -0.41 -2.58 -1.30
C LEU A 129 -1.14 -3.72 -2.00
N LEU A 130 -0.52 -4.34 -3.00
CA LEU A 130 -1.07 -5.52 -3.65
C LEU A 130 -0.68 -6.77 -2.87
N VAL A 131 -1.68 -7.39 -2.24
CA VAL A 131 -1.51 -8.60 -1.41
C VAL A 131 -1.50 -9.83 -2.28
N GLU A 132 -0.47 -10.63 -2.13
CA GLU A 132 -0.26 -11.87 -2.87
C GLU A 132 0.07 -13.01 -1.88
N LYS A 133 -0.30 -14.25 -2.24
CA LYS A 133 0.21 -15.41 -1.53
C LYS A 133 1.67 -15.59 -1.93
N GLY A 134 2.58 -15.32 -1.01
CA GLY A 134 4.01 -15.46 -1.25
C GLY A 134 4.42 -16.92 -1.40
N GLN A 135 5.48 -17.19 -2.14
CA GLN A 135 6.18 -18.46 -1.98
C GLN A 135 6.82 -18.45 -0.59
N SER A 136 6.58 -19.47 0.21
CA SER A 136 7.22 -19.66 1.51
C SER A 136 8.74 -19.67 1.31
N SER A 137 9.36 -18.51 1.46
CA SER A 137 10.81 -18.41 1.45
C SER A 137 11.26 -18.34 2.90
N SER A 138 12.17 -19.21 3.28
CA SER A 138 12.83 -19.25 4.58
C SER A 138 13.73 -18.03 4.87
N LYS A 139 13.57 -16.93 4.13
CA LYS A 139 14.32 -15.70 4.36
C LYS A 139 13.73 -14.95 5.55
N GLN A 140 14.49 -14.87 6.61
CA GLN A 140 14.22 -14.04 7.77
C GLN A 140 14.24 -12.56 7.36
N GLY A 141 13.07 -11.94 7.28
CA GLY A 141 12.93 -10.50 7.03
C GLY A 141 11.49 -10.15 6.68
N TYR A 142 11.01 -9.05 7.22
CA TYR A 142 9.67 -8.51 6.95
C TYR A 142 9.65 -7.64 5.68
N LEU A 143 10.81 -7.25 5.15
CA LEU A 143 10.92 -6.35 4.01
C LEU A 143 11.91 -6.88 2.98
N ASP A 144 11.43 -7.13 1.77
CA ASP A 144 12.24 -7.38 0.58
C ASP A 144 12.33 -6.10 -0.25
N ARG A 145 13.54 -5.63 -0.49
CA ARG A 145 13.78 -4.47 -1.35
C ARG A 145 13.66 -4.84 -2.83
N ALA A 146 12.99 -3.99 -3.60
CA ALA A 146 12.99 -4.09 -5.05
C ALA A 146 14.44 -4.04 -5.55
N ARG A 147 14.80 -5.00 -6.41
CA ARG A 147 16.08 -4.92 -7.13
C ARG A 147 15.99 -3.74 -8.10
N PRO A 148 17.04 -2.90 -8.21
CA PRO A 148 17.06 -1.91 -9.26
C PRO A 148 16.88 -2.63 -10.60
N GLU A 149 15.92 -2.18 -11.41
CA GLU A 149 15.81 -2.68 -12.78
C GLU A 149 17.17 -2.48 -13.47
N PRO A 150 17.69 -3.48 -14.19
CA PRO A 150 18.86 -3.25 -15.02
C PRO A 150 18.54 -2.09 -15.96
N ALA A 151 19.41 -1.09 -15.99
CA ALA A 151 19.23 0.09 -16.84
C ALA A 151 18.75 -0.37 -18.21
N LYS A 152 17.62 0.17 -18.68
CA LYS A 152 16.97 -0.23 -19.94
C LYS A 152 18.04 -0.36 -21.02
N ALA A 153 18.25 -1.60 -21.50
CA ALA A 153 19.12 -1.84 -22.63
C ALA A 153 18.68 -0.88 -23.74
N SER A 154 19.64 -0.17 -24.32
CA SER A 154 19.39 0.85 -25.33
C SER A 154 18.48 0.30 -26.42
N ALA A 155 17.69 1.15 -27.06
CA ALA A 155 16.75 0.79 -28.13
C ALA A 155 17.37 -0.07 -29.25
N GLU A 156 18.70 -0.02 -29.41
CA GLU A 156 19.49 -0.82 -30.35
C GLU A 156 19.51 -2.32 -30.00
N ALA A 157 19.50 -2.72 -28.71
CA ALA A 157 19.46 -4.12 -28.33
C ALA A 157 18.07 -4.75 -28.63
N HIS A 158 17.01 -3.97 -28.56
CA HIS A 158 15.64 -4.42 -28.89
C HIS A 158 15.48 -4.66 -30.41
N LEU A 159 16.11 -3.81 -31.24
CA LEU A 159 16.07 -3.96 -32.71
C LEU A 159 16.82 -5.19 -33.17
N GLN A 160 17.95 -5.52 -32.55
CA GLN A 160 18.74 -6.70 -32.90
C GLN A 160 18.09 -8.04 -32.47
N ALA A 161 17.33 -8.06 -31.36
CA ALA A 161 16.54 -9.23 -30.94
C ALA A 161 15.40 -9.52 -31.91
N HIS A 162 14.75 -8.48 -32.43
CA HIS A 162 13.63 -8.61 -33.41
C HIS A 162 14.08 -9.18 -34.75
N LEU A 163 15.33 -8.89 -35.14
CA LEU A 163 15.91 -9.37 -36.41
C LEU A 163 16.38 -10.84 -36.35
N ARG A 164 16.47 -11.45 -35.16
CA ARG A 164 16.90 -12.84 -34.97
C ARG A 164 15.74 -13.87 -34.85
N GLY A 165 14.49 -13.43 -34.91
CA GLY A 165 13.33 -14.34 -34.91
C GLY A 165 13.04 -15.04 -33.59
N ASP A 166 13.69 -14.65 -32.48
CA ASP A 166 13.45 -15.18 -31.14
C ASP A 166 12.29 -14.43 -30.44
N ALA A 167 11.17 -14.28 -31.14
CA ALA A 167 9.96 -13.71 -30.58
C ALA A 167 9.19 -14.76 -29.79
N GLY A 168 9.69 -15.10 -28.61
CA GLY A 168 8.89 -15.68 -27.55
C GLY A 168 8.19 -14.54 -26.83
N ASP A 169 6.85 -14.50 -26.87
CA ASP A 169 6.00 -13.50 -26.24
C ASP A 169 6.34 -13.28 -24.77
N ALA A 170 7.18 -12.30 -24.46
CA ALA A 170 7.40 -11.78 -23.13
C ALA A 170 7.03 -10.30 -23.14
N VAL A 171 5.78 -9.99 -22.78
CA VAL A 171 5.35 -8.63 -22.46
C VAL A 171 6.13 -8.20 -21.20
N PRO A 172 6.91 -7.10 -21.22
CA PRO A 172 7.60 -6.60 -20.04
C PRO A 172 6.56 -6.16 -19.02
N GLY A 173 6.54 -6.81 -17.85
CA GLY A 173 5.63 -6.48 -16.75
C GLY A 173 4.61 -7.55 -16.38
N SER A 174 4.56 -8.70 -17.05
CA SER A 174 3.66 -9.78 -16.64
C SER A 174 4.17 -10.44 -15.36
N VAL A 175 3.49 -10.20 -14.25
CA VAL A 175 3.66 -10.93 -12.99
C VAL A 175 3.20 -12.37 -13.22
N ARG A 176 4.12 -13.29 -13.53
CA ARG A 176 3.84 -14.73 -13.50
C ARG A 176 4.02 -15.24 -12.08
N GLY A 177 2.94 -15.32 -11.35
CA GLY A 177 2.81 -15.97 -10.07
C GLY A 177 1.33 -16.14 -9.80
N ALA A 178 0.75 -17.31 -10.14
CA ALA A 178 -0.66 -17.58 -9.95
C ALA A 178 -0.99 -17.55 -8.45
N ALA A 179 -1.51 -16.43 -7.98
CA ALA A 179 -2.35 -16.42 -6.79
C ALA A 179 -3.63 -17.20 -7.14
N THR A 180 -3.91 -18.28 -6.42
CA THR A 180 -5.15 -19.05 -6.58
C THR A 180 -6.31 -18.30 -5.90
N GLY A 181 -6.73 -17.16 -6.45
CA GLY A 181 -7.80 -16.30 -5.96
C GLY A 181 -7.67 -14.87 -6.48
N PRO A 182 -8.73 -14.07 -6.47
CA PRO A 182 -8.65 -12.66 -6.84
C PRO A 182 -7.65 -11.92 -5.95
N GLY A 183 -6.77 -11.12 -6.56
CA GLY A 183 -5.83 -10.25 -5.86
C GLY A 183 -6.58 -9.30 -4.91
N ARG A 184 -5.90 -8.82 -3.85
CA ARG A 184 -6.44 -7.80 -2.95
C ARG A 184 -5.51 -6.61 -2.95
N LEU A 185 -6.06 -5.43 -3.19
CA LEU A 185 -5.36 -4.16 -3.19
C LEU A 185 -5.83 -3.33 -1.99
N VAL A 186 -4.96 -3.09 -1.01
CA VAL A 186 -5.22 -2.05 -0.01
C VAL A 186 -4.79 -0.73 -0.64
N ALA A 187 -5.76 0.09 -1.04
CA ALA A 187 -5.53 1.25 -1.89
C ALA A 187 -5.22 2.54 -1.12
N GLY A 188 -5.38 2.55 0.22
CA GLY A 188 -5.37 3.78 0.98
C GLY A 188 -6.35 4.79 0.37
N ASP A 189 -5.97 6.06 0.37
CA ASP A 189 -6.78 7.14 -0.18
C ASP A 189 -6.46 7.44 -1.66
N THR A 190 -6.14 6.40 -2.43
CA THR A 190 -5.90 6.55 -3.87
C THR A 190 -7.18 6.29 -4.67
N LEU A 191 -7.86 5.16 -4.46
CA LEU A 191 -9.02 4.72 -5.21
C LEU A 191 -10.14 4.26 -4.28
N PHE A 192 -11.33 4.83 -4.44
CA PHE A 192 -12.55 4.52 -3.70
C PHE A 192 -13.64 4.00 -4.63
N GLN A 193 -14.69 3.43 -4.05
CA GLN A 193 -15.90 3.09 -4.80
C GLN A 193 -16.51 4.35 -5.43
N GLY A 194 -16.48 4.42 -6.76
CA GLY A 194 -17.03 5.52 -7.54
C GLY A 194 -16.33 6.87 -7.31
N SER A 195 -15.13 6.90 -6.69
CA SER A 195 -14.42 8.12 -6.36
C SER A 195 -12.89 7.92 -6.34
N ILE A 196 -12.17 9.00 -6.11
CA ILE A 196 -10.71 9.01 -5.90
C ILE A 196 -10.38 9.88 -4.70
N GLY A 197 -9.17 9.73 -4.17
CA GLY A 197 -8.67 10.57 -3.08
C GLY A 197 -8.67 12.05 -3.43
N ARG A 198 -8.92 12.89 -2.43
CA ARG A 198 -8.81 14.34 -2.59
C ARG A 198 -7.36 14.75 -2.85
N THR A 199 -7.19 15.84 -3.57
CA THR A 199 -5.88 16.34 -4.00
C THR A 199 -5.64 17.81 -3.68
N ASP A 200 -6.46 18.37 -2.82
CA ASP A 200 -6.47 19.80 -2.45
C ASP A 200 -5.79 20.07 -1.10
N LEU A 201 -5.21 19.04 -0.48
CA LEU A 201 -4.42 19.16 0.75
C LEU A 201 -2.92 19.00 0.46
N TRP A 202 -2.11 19.20 1.45
CA TRP A 202 -0.64 19.22 1.48
C TRP A 202 0.04 18.25 0.50
N GLY A 203 0.57 18.80 -0.60
CA GLY A 203 1.28 18.02 -1.63
C GLY A 203 0.39 17.21 -2.57
N GLY A 204 -0.93 17.40 -2.49
CA GLY A 204 -1.88 16.72 -3.37
C GLY A 204 -1.76 17.18 -4.84
N SER A 205 -2.02 16.27 -5.78
CA SER A 205 -1.93 16.50 -7.22
C SER A 205 -2.97 15.66 -7.98
N MET A 206 -3.96 16.32 -8.57
CA MET A 206 -4.98 15.65 -9.40
C MET A 206 -4.35 14.91 -10.59
N LYS A 207 -3.34 15.50 -11.19
CA LYS A 207 -2.62 14.87 -12.32
C LYS A 207 -1.97 13.56 -11.89
N ASP A 208 -1.29 13.58 -10.73
CA ASP A 208 -0.51 12.43 -10.29
C ASP A 208 -1.40 11.30 -9.79
N ILE A 209 -2.51 11.60 -9.10
CA ILE A 209 -3.45 10.56 -8.66
C ILE A 209 -4.12 9.87 -9.86
N LEU A 210 -4.53 10.64 -10.89
CA LEU A 210 -5.11 10.07 -12.10
C LEU A 210 -4.10 9.20 -12.86
N ASN A 211 -2.84 9.62 -12.95
CA ASN A 211 -1.77 8.83 -13.56
C ASN A 211 -1.52 7.55 -12.74
N SER A 212 -1.42 7.66 -11.41
CA SER A 212 -1.24 6.51 -10.52
C SER A 212 -2.34 5.47 -10.70
N ILE A 213 -3.60 5.90 -10.77
CA ILE A 213 -4.73 5.00 -10.94
C ILE A 213 -4.70 4.39 -12.35
N ARG A 214 -4.62 5.20 -13.41
CA ARG A 214 -4.73 4.74 -14.81
C ARG A 214 -3.58 3.83 -15.22
N GLU A 215 -2.34 4.19 -14.86
CA GLU A 215 -1.16 3.47 -15.32
C GLU A 215 -0.82 2.26 -14.45
N LYS A 216 -1.15 2.30 -13.15
CA LYS A 216 -0.73 1.27 -12.20
C LYS A 216 -1.90 0.42 -11.68
N LEU A 217 -2.96 1.05 -11.18
CA LEU A 217 -4.05 0.30 -10.54
C LEU A 217 -5.00 -0.33 -11.56
N LEU A 218 -5.39 0.42 -12.61
CA LEU A 218 -6.23 -0.13 -13.67
C LEU A 218 -5.50 -1.15 -14.57
N ALA A 219 -4.20 -1.33 -14.43
CA ALA A 219 -3.47 -2.42 -15.06
C ALA A 219 -3.64 -3.78 -14.35
N LEU A 220 -4.23 -3.78 -13.14
CA LEU A 220 -4.54 -5.00 -12.39
C LEU A 220 -5.77 -5.70 -12.96
N PRO A 221 -5.93 -7.02 -12.72
CA PRO A 221 -7.10 -7.78 -13.14
C PRO A 221 -8.41 -7.21 -12.59
N ASP A 222 -9.49 -7.31 -13.37
CA ASP A 222 -10.81 -6.76 -13.02
C ASP A 222 -11.38 -7.30 -11.69
N GLU A 223 -11.11 -8.56 -11.39
CA GLU A 223 -11.53 -9.24 -10.16
C GLU A 223 -10.71 -8.84 -8.92
N THR A 224 -9.71 -7.98 -9.04
CA THR A 224 -8.92 -7.51 -7.90
C THR A 224 -9.81 -6.72 -6.96
N LEU A 225 -9.96 -7.22 -5.72
CA LEU A 225 -10.70 -6.53 -4.67
C LEU A 225 -9.92 -5.30 -4.20
N VAL A 226 -10.55 -4.14 -4.22
CA VAL A 226 -9.99 -2.89 -3.70
C VAL A 226 -10.54 -2.63 -2.31
N VAL A 227 -9.65 -2.52 -1.33
CA VAL A 227 -9.93 -2.12 0.04
C VAL A 227 -9.42 -0.69 0.21
N PRO A 228 -10.32 0.31 0.18
CA PRO A 228 -9.93 1.72 0.30
C PRO A 228 -9.63 2.11 1.74
N GLY A 229 -9.00 3.29 1.93
CA GLY A 229 -8.81 3.88 3.24
C GLY A 229 -10.11 4.34 3.91
N HIS A 230 -11.15 4.63 3.13
CA HIS A 230 -12.48 5.00 3.61
C HIS A 230 -13.58 4.38 2.76
N GLY A 231 -14.74 4.14 3.39
CA GLY A 231 -15.93 3.63 2.70
C GLY A 231 -15.90 2.14 2.41
N GLU A 232 -16.66 1.73 1.41
CA GLU A 232 -16.89 0.33 1.07
C GLU A 232 -15.85 -0.20 0.07
N ASN A 233 -15.69 -1.51 0.05
CA ASN A 233 -14.84 -2.21 -0.92
C ASN A 233 -15.46 -2.13 -2.31
N THR A 234 -14.59 -2.17 -3.33
CA THR A 234 -14.96 -2.25 -4.74
C THR A 234 -14.01 -3.20 -5.48
N THR A 235 -14.07 -3.23 -6.80
CA THR A 235 -13.14 -3.98 -7.65
C THR A 235 -12.52 -3.09 -8.72
N ILE A 236 -11.37 -3.48 -9.23
CA ILE A 236 -10.73 -2.75 -10.35
C ILE A 236 -11.66 -2.69 -11.57
N GLY A 237 -12.41 -3.76 -11.85
CA GLY A 237 -13.35 -3.80 -12.97
C GLY A 237 -14.51 -2.82 -12.83
N GLU A 238 -15.11 -2.73 -11.63
CA GLU A 238 -16.17 -1.76 -11.33
C GLU A 238 -15.67 -0.34 -11.50
N GLU A 239 -14.50 -0.01 -10.92
CA GLU A 239 -13.95 1.34 -11.01
C GLU A 239 -13.53 1.72 -12.44
N ARG A 240 -13.01 0.78 -13.23
CA ARG A 240 -12.70 1.01 -14.64
C ARG A 240 -13.96 1.32 -15.46
N ALA A 241 -15.07 0.64 -15.16
CA ALA A 241 -16.31 0.79 -15.90
C ALA A 241 -17.13 2.01 -15.46
N GLU A 242 -17.18 2.31 -14.17
CA GLU A 242 -18.21 3.18 -13.59
C GLU A 242 -17.67 4.45 -12.92
N ASN A 243 -16.39 4.49 -12.51
CA ASN A 243 -15.83 5.62 -11.79
C ASN A 243 -15.83 6.90 -12.64
N PRO A 244 -16.55 7.96 -12.24
CA PRO A 244 -16.71 9.18 -13.04
C PRO A 244 -15.41 9.98 -13.22
N TYR A 245 -14.42 9.81 -12.35
CA TYR A 245 -13.12 10.48 -12.44
C TYR A 245 -12.16 9.82 -13.43
N LEU A 246 -12.47 8.60 -13.87
CA LEU A 246 -11.58 7.80 -14.73
C LEU A 246 -12.07 7.73 -16.19
N ARG A 247 -13.24 8.28 -16.46
CA ARG A 247 -13.85 8.39 -17.81
C ARG A 247 -13.22 9.48 -18.66
#